data_637c133287e3917b343f132dbb395daa
#
_entry.id   637c133287e3917b343f132dbb395daa
#
_cell.length_a   1.000
_cell.length_b   1.000
_cell.length_c   1.000
_cell.angle_alpha   90.00
_cell.angle_beta   90.00
_cell.angle_gamma   90.00
#
_symmetry.space_group_name_H-M   'P 1'
#
loop_
_entity.id
_entity.type
_entity.pdbx_description
1 polymer ?
#
loop_
_entity_poly.entity_id
_entity_poly.type
_entity_poly.pdbx_seq_one_letter_code
_entity_poly.pdbx_strand_id
1 'polypeptide(L)'
;MSLSTIIVIVASAFWLMILYHVVLTIAGLIHRAQTSPPETSAQYPSVDILIPAHNEGGVLFHTLDAMSKIQYPGKLEVYLLNDNSTDNTSDIAQYYADRLANIYHIKVPAGSPKGKARVLNYGVSISAGDLVVVYDADNQPNPDAVKLLVEKTLENDRNAGAVGTVRTINMQKNSLTRMIGLEFMVFQLLMQSGRWLLFRLGTYTGTNMLVRRSVLAEIGGWDEHALAEDTELSMRIVSRGFVIPVVPSSITYEQEPETLGVWIRQRSRWLRGNLYTISKLVKDPDLRHGQNLLNIVQMLTIYYAFMALLLFSDVWFVLGLLGILQIHFTIPLLILWFETVWIYAAQIVAATVSERQASFTNILFGVLMYFTYSQLWIYLVIKEYFFQLTHHVQNVEPVWDKTPRF
;
A
#
# COMPACT_ATOMS: atom_id res chain seq x y z
N MET A 1 -36.43 3.38 -16.51
CA MET A 1 -35.82 4.59 -15.93
C MET A 1 -35.51 5.55 -17.06
N SER A 2 -35.83 6.84 -16.93
CA SER A 2 -35.43 7.83 -17.93
C SER A 2 -33.90 8.05 -17.90
N LEU A 3 -33.32 8.49 -19.02
CA LEU A 3 -31.89 8.81 -19.09
C LEU A 3 -31.52 9.88 -18.03
N SER A 4 -32.39 10.88 -17.84
CA SER A 4 -32.22 11.91 -16.81
C SER A 4 -32.15 11.34 -15.38
N THR A 5 -32.97 10.33 -15.08
CA THR A 5 -32.95 9.67 -13.76
C THR A 5 -31.62 8.94 -13.54
N ILE A 6 -31.10 8.26 -14.56
CA ILE A 6 -29.79 7.55 -14.48
C ILE A 6 -28.68 8.57 -14.24
N ILE A 7 -28.66 9.67 -14.95
CA ILE A 7 -27.66 10.74 -14.81
C ILE A 7 -27.66 11.32 -13.39
N VAL A 8 -28.85 11.63 -12.85
CA VAL A 8 -28.96 12.15 -11.48
C VAL A 8 -28.43 11.16 -10.45
N ILE A 9 -28.75 9.87 -10.59
CA ILE A 9 -28.24 8.84 -9.68
C ILE A 9 -26.71 8.73 -9.76
N VAL A 10 -26.14 8.68 -10.96
CA VAL A 10 -24.70 8.59 -11.17
C VAL A 10 -23.98 9.84 -10.63
N ALA A 11 -24.49 11.04 -10.94
CA ALA A 11 -23.94 12.29 -10.42
C ALA A 11 -24.02 12.35 -8.89
N SER A 12 -25.14 11.94 -8.30
CA SER A 12 -25.29 11.90 -6.84
C SER A 12 -24.32 10.92 -6.18
N ALA A 13 -24.13 9.72 -6.75
CA ALA A 13 -23.17 8.75 -6.27
C ALA A 13 -21.73 9.28 -6.35
N PHE A 14 -21.40 9.98 -7.43
CA PHE A 14 -20.10 10.61 -7.62
C PHE A 14 -19.85 11.73 -6.60
N TRP A 15 -20.84 12.57 -6.35
CA TRP A 15 -20.78 13.61 -5.32
C TRP A 15 -20.56 13.04 -3.91
N LEU A 16 -21.29 12.00 -3.55
CA LEU A 16 -21.13 11.34 -2.25
C LEU A 16 -19.73 10.76 -2.11
N MET A 17 -19.16 10.23 -3.19
CA MET A 17 -17.82 9.68 -3.18
C MET A 17 -16.75 10.77 -3.08
N ILE A 18 -16.91 11.89 -3.78
CA ILE A 18 -16.04 13.06 -3.62
C ILE A 18 -16.08 13.58 -2.18
N LEU A 19 -17.27 13.75 -1.61
CA LEU A 19 -17.44 14.18 -0.22
C LEU A 19 -16.75 13.22 0.75
N TYR A 20 -16.88 11.92 0.53
CA TYR A 20 -16.19 10.90 1.31
C TYR A 20 -14.66 11.09 1.27
N HIS A 21 -14.07 11.34 0.10
CA HIS A 21 -12.64 11.59 -0.04
C HIS A 21 -12.20 12.91 0.64
N VAL A 22 -13.04 13.96 0.59
CA VAL A 22 -12.78 15.20 1.34
C VAL A 22 -12.75 14.93 2.85
N VAL A 23 -13.71 14.16 3.36
CA VAL A 23 -13.76 13.78 4.79
C VAL A 23 -12.52 12.96 5.16
N LEU A 24 -12.09 12.00 4.32
CA LEU A 24 -10.84 11.24 4.54
C LEU A 24 -9.61 12.16 4.55
N THR A 25 -9.56 13.15 3.67
CA THR A 25 -8.43 14.11 3.60
C THR A 25 -8.33 14.90 4.91
N ILE A 26 -9.45 15.47 5.36
CA ILE A 26 -9.51 16.23 6.62
C ILE A 26 -9.12 15.34 7.80
N ALA A 27 -9.69 14.14 7.87
CA ALA A 27 -9.37 13.17 8.91
C ALA A 27 -7.88 12.77 8.90
N GLY A 28 -7.30 12.59 7.73
CA GLY A 28 -5.87 12.30 7.57
C GLY A 28 -4.99 13.43 8.08
N LEU A 29 -5.32 14.67 7.75
CA LEU A 29 -4.60 15.86 8.25
C LEU A 29 -4.71 15.97 9.79
N ILE A 30 -5.90 15.76 10.36
CA ILE A 30 -6.12 15.76 11.80
C ILE A 30 -5.29 14.67 12.47
N HIS A 31 -5.33 13.41 11.95
CA HIS A 31 -4.55 12.32 12.49
C HIS A 31 -3.05 12.67 12.53
N ARG A 32 -2.51 13.14 11.40
CA ARG A 32 -1.08 13.49 11.31
C ARG A 32 -0.70 14.67 12.20
N ALA A 33 -1.58 15.65 12.38
CA ALA A 33 -1.36 16.79 13.27
C ALA A 33 -1.43 16.39 14.77
N GLN A 34 -2.24 15.40 15.12
CA GLN A 34 -2.43 14.91 16.48
C GLN A 34 -1.46 13.79 16.87
N THR A 35 -0.70 13.23 15.92
CA THR A 35 0.21 12.13 16.20
C THR A 35 1.39 12.64 17.02
N SER A 36 1.29 12.48 18.33
CA SER A 36 2.45 12.59 19.24
C SER A 36 3.33 11.35 19.08
N PRO A 37 4.63 11.45 19.36
CA PRO A 37 5.45 10.25 19.50
C PRO A 37 4.78 9.28 20.49
N PRO A 38 4.75 7.95 20.18
CA PRO A 38 4.20 6.98 21.13
C PRO A 38 4.91 7.06 22.48
N GLU A 39 4.24 6.63 23.53
CA GLU A 39 4.85 6.57 24.86
C GLU A 39 6.00 5.55 24.87
N THR A 40 7.11 5.94 25.47
CA THR A 40 8.28 5.08 25.60
C THR A 40 7.94 3.89 26.50
N SER A 41 8.13 2.69 26.00
CA SER A 41 7.89 1.46 26.77
C SER A 41 8.93 1.26 27.86
N ALA A 42 8.50 0.73 29.01
CA ALA A 42 9.42 0.33 30.08
C ALA A 42 10.22 -0.95 29.73
N GLN A 43 9.66 -1.78 28.85
CA GLN A 43 10.30 -3.00 28.34
C GLN A 43 10.09 -3.10 26.85
N TYR A 44 11.16 -3.42 26.12
CA TYR A 44 11.13 -3.61 24.68
C TYR A 44 11.22 -5.10 24.36
N PRO A 45 10.17 -5.69 23.74
CA PRO A 45 10.17 -7.09 23.32
C PRO A 45 11.22 -7.33 22.22
N SER A 46 11.56 -8.59 21.97
CA SER A 46 12.45 -8.97 20.87
C SER A 46 11.79 -8.75 19.51
N VAL A 47 12.57 -8.25 18.55
CA VAL A 47 12.11 -7.94 17.18
C VAL A 47 12.95 -8.70 16.17
N ASP A 48 12.29 -9.40 15.26
CA ASP A 48 12.90 -9.98 14.05
C ASP A 48 12.48 -9.18 12.83
N ILE A 49 13.44 -8.64 12.10
CA ILE A 49 13.22 -8.01 10.79
C ILE A 49 13.40 -9.08 9.72
N LEU A 50 12.39 -9.30 8.90
CA LEU A 50 12.41 -10.20 7.76
C LEU A 50 12.52 -9.40 6.46
N ILE A 51 13.55 -9.70 5.66
CA ILE A 51 13.79 -9.06 4.36
C ILE A 51 13.82 -10.14 3.28
N PRO A 52 12.69 -10.40 2.60
CA PRO A 52 12.65 -11.32 1.46
C PRO A 52 13.39 -10.73 0.28
N ALA A 53 14.33 -11.48 -0.30
CA ALA A 53 15.17 -11.04 -1.41
C ALA A 53 15.26 -12.10 -2.52
N HIS A 54 15.07 -11.66 -3.78
CA HIS A 54 15.31 -12.46 -4.97
C HIS A 54 15.91 -11.58 -6.07
N ASN A 55 17.20 -11.74 -6.36
CA ASN A 55 17.94 -10.93 -7.33
C ASN A 55 17.86 -9.41 -7.03
N GLU A 56 18.20 -9.01 -5.81
CA GLU A 56 18.13 -7.62 -5.33
C GLU A 56 19.51 -6.95 -5.16
N GLY A 57 20.55 -7.50 -5.78
CA GLY A 57 21.93 -7.02 -5.66
C GLY A 57 22.14 -5.54 -5.98
N GLY A 58 21.31 -4.94 -6.83
CA GLY A 58 21.39 -3.52 -7.17
C GLY A 58 21.05 -2.56 -6.03
N VAL A 59 20.22 -2.99 -5.07
CA VAL A 59 19.67 -2.11 -4.01
C VAL A 59 20.03 -2.59 -2.60
N LEU A 60 20.29 -3.89 -2.43
CA LEU A 60 20.42 -4.54 -1.14
C LEU A 60 21.52 -3.95 -0.24
N PHE A 61 22.61 -3.43 -0.83
CA PHE A 61 23.68 -2.79 -0.06
C PHE A 61 23.14 -1.60 0.75
N HIS A 62 22.35 -0.73 0.13
CA HIS A 62 21.77 0.43 0.79
C HIS A 62 20.73 0.04 1.86
N THR A 63 20.01 -1.02 1.60
CA THR A 63 19.02 -1.57 2.55
C THR A 63 19.70 -2.09 3.80
N LEU A 64 20.73 -2.95 3.67
CA LEU A 64 21.44 -3.50 4.81
C LEU A 64 22.26 -2.45 5.57
N ASP A 65 22.78 -1.44 4.86
CA ASP A 65 23.41 -0.28 5.50
C ASP A 65 22.41 0.52 6.35
N ALA A 66 21.16 0.72 5.86
CA ALA A 66 20.11 1.36 6.64
C ALA A 66 19.67 0.48 7.83
N MET A 67 19.54 -0.85 7.65
CA MET A 67 19.22 -1.79 8.73
C MET A 67 20.29 -1.76 9.85
N SER A 68 21.56 -1.63 9.49
CA SER A 68 22.66 -1.52 10.48
C SER A 68 22.60 -0.28 11.37
N LYS A 69 21.84 0.73 10.97
CA LYS A 69 21.67 2.02 11.67
C LYS A 69 20.40 2.10 12.50
N ILE A 70 19.58 1.06 12.51
CA ILE A 70 18.35 1.03 13.30
C ILE A 70 18.67 1.11 14.79
N GLN A 71 17.99 2.02 15.47
CA GLN A 71 18.11 2.23 16.91
C GLN A 71 16.91 1.61 17.61
N TYR A 72 17.14 0.49 18.26
CA TYR A 72 16.11 -0.23 19.00
C TYR A 72 16.64 -0.62 20.39
N PRO A 73 15.94 -0.30 21.49
CA PRO A 73 16.45 -0.57 22.84
C PRO A 73 16.43 -2.05 23.24
N GLY A 74 15.61 -2.87 22.60
CA GLY A 74 15.51 -4.31 22.85
C GLY A 74 16.40 -5.14 21.93
N LYS A 75 16.24 -6.47 21.97
CA LYS A 75 16.91 -7.38 21.05
C LYS A 75 16.35 -7.19 19.64
N LEU A 76 17.22 -6.93 18.66
CA LEU A 76 16.87 -6.77 17.25
C LEU A 76 17.74 -7.69 16.39
N GLU A 77 17.09 -8.54 15.61
CA GLU A 77 17.74 -9.44 14.66
C GLU A 77 17.20 -9.21 13.26
N VAL A 78 18.06 -9.27 12.24
CA VAL A 78 17.73 -9.03 10.83
C VAL A 78 17.99 -10.30 10.05
N TYR A 79 16.97 -10.83 9.42
CA TYR A 79 17.03 -12.04 8.60
C TYR A 79 16.86 -11.66 7.12
N LEU A 80 17.94 -11.67 6.37
CA LEU A 80 17.88 -11.58 4.93
C LEU A 80 17.54 -12.96 4.35
N LEU A 81 16.35 -13.09 3.82
CA LEU A 81 15.77 -14.32 3.31
C LEU A 81 16.01 -14.40 1.80
N ASN A 82 17.13 -15.00 1.40
CA ASN A 82 17.53 -15.11 -0.01
C ASN A 82 16.81 -16.28 -0.69
N ASP A 83 15.82 -15.98 -1.53
CA ASP A 83 15.06 -16.97 -2.29
C ASP A 83 15.73 -17.29 -3.62
N ASN A 84 16.80 -18.06 -3.58
CA ASN A 84 17.49 -18.60 -4.77
C ASN A 84 17.96 -17.52 -5.78
N SER A 85 18.56 -16.42 -5.29
CA SER A 85 19.12 -15.38 -6.15
C SER A 85 20.29 -15.91 -6.99
N THR A 86 20.43 -15.40 -8.21
CA THR A 86 21.48 -15.74 -9.19
C THR A 86 22.44 -14.60 -9.47
N ASP A 87 22.17 -13.41 -8.92
CA ASP A 87 23.03 -12.23 -8.97
C ASP A 87 23.92 -12.12 -7.72
N ASN A 88 24.52 -10.96 -7.50
CA ASN A 88 25.37 -10.68 -6.34
C ASN A 88 24.63 -10.46 -5.00
N THR A 89 23.31 -10.75 -4.93
CA THR A 89 22.53 -10.66 -3.67
C THR A 89 23.16 -11.47 -2.55
N SER A 90 23.60 -12.72 -2.84
CA SER A 90 24.23 -13.59 -1.85
C SER A 90 25.52 -13.02 -1.30
N ASP A 91 26.36 -12.41 -2.13
CA ASP A 91 27.66 -11.87 -1.73
C ASP A 91 27.49 -10.65 -0.82
N ILE A 92 26.56 -9.77 -1.17
CA ILE A 92 26.23 -8.60 -0.34
C ILE A 92 25.65 -9.04 1.00
N ALA A 93 24.73 -9.99 1.01
CA ALA A 93 24.12 -10.53 2.23
C ALA A 93 25.19 -11.13 3.16
N GLN A 94 26.09 -11.95 2.61
CA GLN A 94 27.16 -12.57 3.38
C GLN A 94 28.15 -11.53 3.93
N TYR A 95 28.47 -10.50 3.12
CA TYR A 95 29.33 -9.39 3.56
C TYR A 95 28.84 -8.73 4.85
N TYR A 96 27.51 -8.49 4.98
CA TYR A 96 26.93 -7.89 6.18
C TYR A 96 26.81 -8.91 7.32
N ALA A 97 26.44 -10.15 7.05
CA ALA A 97 26.34 -11.21 8.05
C ALA A 97 27.69 -11.53 8.73
N ASP A 98 28.79 -11.45 8.00
CA ASP A 98 30.14 -11.67 8.54
C ASP A 98 30.64 -10.53 9.46
N ARG A 99 30.00 -9.34 9.36
CA ARG A 99 30.44 -8.11 10.07
C ARG A 99 29.53 -7.70 11.21
N LEU A 100 28.28 -8.07 11.15
CA LEU A 100 27.26 -7.64 12.11
C LEU A 100 26.58 -8.88 12.71
N ALA A 101 26.80 -9.08 14.00
CA ALA A 101 26.35 -10.28 14.71
C ALA A 101 24.81 -10.46 14.76
N ASN A 102 24.07 -9.41 14.46
CA ASN A 102 22.59 -9.40 14.44
C ASN A 102 21.99 -9.43 13.02
N ILE A 103 22.81 -9.63 11.98
CA ILE A 103 22.33 -9.79 10.59
C ILE A 103 22.66 -11.21 10.12
N TYR A 104 21.63 -11.91 9.64
CA TYR A 104 21.72 -13.29 9.19
C TYR A 104 21.42 -13.40 7.69
N HIS A 105 22.29 -14.05 6.94
CA HIS A 105 22.04 -14.45 5.56
C HIS A 105 21.43 -15.85 5.53
N ILE A 106 20.16 -15.95 5.20
CA ILE A 106 19.41 -17.19 5.19
C ILE A 106 19.09 -17.59 3.74
N LYS A 107 19.59 -18.74 3.31
CA LYS A 107 19.20 -19.34 2.02
C LYS A 107 17.87 -20.06 2.19
N VAL A 108 16.82 -19.54 1.55
CA VAL A 108 15.50 -20.13 1.62
C VAL A 108 15.44 -21.39 0.75
N PRO A 109 14.98 -22.54 1.26
CA PRO A 109 14.82 -23.74 0.47
C PRO A 109 13.91 -23.51 -0.74
N ALA A 110 14.23 -24.13 -1.86
CA ALA A 110 13.34 -24.11 -3.02
C ALA A 110 12.00 -24.76 -2.67
N GLY A 111 10.90 -24.19 -3.17
CA GLY A 111 9.55 -24.67 -2.86
C GLY A 111 8.49 -24.05 -3.77
N SER A 112 7.24 -24.51 -3.62
CA SER A 112 6.06 -24.02 -4.31
C SER A 112 4.95 -23.78 -3.28
N PRO A 113 4.10 -22.74 -3.49
CA PRO A 113 4.18 -21.72 -4.54
C PRO A 113 5.40 -20.81 -4.39
N LYS A 114 5.89 -20.23 -5.48
CA LYS A 114 6.94 -19.21 -5.42
C LYS A 114 6.32 -17.88 -5.06
N GLY A 115 6.87 -17.17 -4.09
CA GLY A 115 6.33 -15.86 -3.70
C GLY A 115 6.85 -15.35 -2.38
N LYS A 116 6.64 -14.06 -2.15
CA LYS A 116 7.07 -13.35 -0.93
C LYS A 116 6.45 -13.97 0.34
N ALA A 117 5.17 -14.35 0.30
CA ALA A 117 4.46 -14.92 1.43
C ALA A 117 5.11 -16.22 1.95
N ARG A 118 5.50 -17.15 1.04
CA ARG A 118 6.21 -18.37 1.41
C ARG A 118 7.56 -18.06 2.08
N VAL A 119 8.30 -17.11 1.52
CA VAL A 119 9.61 -16.70 2.07
C VAL A 119 9.44 -16.10 3.46
N LEU A 120 8.43 -15.28 3.68
CA LEU A 120 8.11 -14.71 4.99
C LEU A 120 7.69 -15.79 6.00
N ASN A 121 6.83 -16.75 5.61
CA ASN A 121 6.45 -17.88 6.47
C ASN A 121 7.66 -18.70 6.88
N TYR A 122 8.58 -18.95 5.94
CA TYR A 122 9.84 -19.63 6.26
C TYR A 122 10.68 -18.79 7.26
N GLY A 123 10.80 -17.48 7.05
CA GLY A 123 11.46 -16.58 7.97
C GLY A 123 10.90 -16.62 9.39
N VAL A 124 9.57 -16.63 9.53
CA VAL A 124 8.90 -16.79 10.84
C VAL A 124 9.22 -18.13 11.48
N SER A 125 9.32 -19.21 10.71
CA SER A 125 9.57 -20.56 11.24
C SER A 125 10.96 -20.75 11.81
N ILE A 126 11.94 -19.95 11.39
CA ILE A 126 13.35 -20.05 11.82
C ILE A 126 13.77 -18.94 12.78
N SER A 127 12.93 -17.96 13.02
CA SER A 127 13.16 -16.83 13.92
C SER A 127 12.30 -16.95 15.19
N ALA A 128 12.61 -16.21 16.25
CA ALA A 128 12.00 -16.41 17.57
C ALA A 128 11.57 -15.11 18.29
N GLY A 129 11.74 -13.94 17.65
CA GLY A 129 11.35 -12.65 18.23
C GLY A 129 9.85 -12.54 18.50
N ASP A 130 9.47 -11.79 19.53
CA ASP A 130 8.06 -11.58 19.92
C ASP A 130 7.29 -10.82 18.86
N LEU A 131 7.98 -9.95 18.12
CA LEU A 131 7.45 -9.12 17.07
C LEU A 131 8.20 -9.37 15.77
N VAL A 132 7.47 -9.37 14.66
CA VAL A 132 8.01 -9.54 13.31
C VAL A 132 7.81 -8.26 12.53
N VAL A 133 8.89 -7.70 11.98
CA VAL A 133 8.86 -6.55 11.07
C VAL A 133 9.21 -7.00 9.67
N VAL A 134 8.51 -6.50 8.67
CA VAL A 134 8.81 -6.80 7.27
C VAL A 134 9.27 -5.53 6.56
N TYR A 135 10.41 -5.63 5.89
CA TYR A 135 10.91 -4.66 4.93
C TYR A 135 11.21 -5.32 3.59
N ASP A 136 10.88 -4.66 2.50
CA ASP A 136 11.33 -5.07 1.17
C ASP A 136 12.84 -4.83 0.99
N ALA A 137 13.46 -5.56 0.07
CA ALA A 137 14.91 -5.55 -0.12
C ALA A 137 15.49 -4.24 -0.69
N ASP A 138 14.66 -3.26 -1.00
CA ASP A 138 15.03 -1.90 -1.43
C ASP A 138 14.70 -0.82 -0.40
N ASN A 139 14.21 -1.22 0.77
CA ASN A 139 13.77 -0.29 1.80
C ASN A 139 14.91 0.26 2.65
N GLN A 140 14.84 1.56 2.95
CA GLN A 140 15.79 2.27 3.79
C GLN A 140 15.03 2.96 4.93
N PRO A 141 14.78 2.26 6.07
CA PRO A 141 14.08 2.83 7.20
C PRO A 141 14.92 3.90 7.92
N ASN A 142 14.21 4.88 8.51
CA ASN A 142 14.80 5.78 9.47
C ASN A 142 15.28 5.00 10.71
N PRO A 143 16.33 5.48 11.42
CA PRO A 143 16.87 4.77 12.58
C PRO A 143 15.86 4.46 13.69
N ASP A 144 14.84 5.28 13.87
CA ASP A 144 13.80 5.14 14.90
C ASP A 144 12.52 4.43 14.40
N ALA A 145 12.44 4.06 13.12
CA ALA A 145 11.22 3.54 12.50
C ALA A 145 10.65 2.31 13.22
N VAL A 146 11.51 1.33 13.54
CA VAL A 146 11.10 0.10 14.23
C VAL A 146 10.62 0.40 15.65
N LYS A 147 11.36 1.26 16.38
CA LYS A 147 10.98 1.66 17.73
C LYS A 147 9.57 2.26 17.77
N LEU A 148 9.26 3.18 16.85
CA LEU A 148 7.96 3.84 16.76
C LEU A 148 6.82 2.84 16.47
N LEU A 149 7.05 1.84 15.60
CA LEU A 149 6.07 0.78 15.34
C LEU A 149 5.82 -0.07 16.59
N VAL A 150 6.89 -0.44 17.31
CA VAL A 150 6.80 -1.25 18.53
C VAL A 150 6.03 -0.51 19.61
N GLU A 151 6.41 0.72 19.92
CA GLU A 151 5.76 1.54 20.94
C GLU A 151 4.26 1.68 20.65
N LYS A 152 3.89 1.95 19.39
CA LYS A 152 2.48 2.02 18.99
C LYS A 152 1.75 0.69 19.12
N THR A 153 2.42 -0.41 18.84
CA THR A 153 1.85 -1.75 18.99
C THR A 153 1.56 -2.08 20.46
N LEU A 154 2.44 -1.65 21.37
CA LEU A 154 2.33 -1.94 22.79
C LEU A 154 1.29 -1.09 23.52
N GLU A 155 0.79 0.01 22.93
CA GLU A 155 -0.22 0.85 23.56
C GLU A 155 -1.53 0.12 23.86
N ASN A 156 -1.83 -0.97 23.12
CA ASN A 156 -3.08 -1.73 23.30
C ASN A 156 -2.92 -3.18 22.84
N ASP A 157 -3.45 -4.12 23.59
CA ASP A 157 -3.39 -5.55 23.27
C ASP A 157 -4.20 -5.93 22.01
N ARG A 158 -5.19 -5.12 21.63
CA ARG A 158 -5.92 -5.27 20.37
C ARG A 158 -5.11 -4.84 19.14
N ASN A 159 -3.99 -4.15 19.32
CA ASN A 159 -3.08 -3.82 18.23
C ASN A 159 -2.35 -5.10 17.79
N ALA A 160 -2.72 -5.64 16.62
CA ALA A 160 -2.04 -6.79 16.04
C ALA A 160 -0.58 -6.49 15.70
N GLY A 161 -0.28 -5.24 15.50
CA GLY A 161 0.99 -4.68 15.09
C GLY A 161 0.80 -3.20 14.74
N ALA A 162 1.57 -2.69 13.80
CA ALA A 162 1.45 -1.31 13.29
C ALA A 162 2.00 -1.21 11.88
N VAL A 163 1.63 -0.15 11.14
CA VAL A 163 2.15 0.15 9.80
C VAL A 163 2.67 1.58 9.76
N GLY A 164 3.84 1.77 9.16
CA GLY A 164 4.46 3.08 8.99
C GLY A 164 4.19 3.72 7.63
N THR A 165 4.96 4.75 7.34
CA THR A 165 4.92 5.53 6.11
C THR A 165 6.01 5.08 5.16
N VAL A 166 5.69 5.00 3.88
CA VAL A 166 6.64 4.73 2.80
C VAL A 166 6.84 6.00 1.99
N ARG A 167 8.07 6.36 1.68
CA ARG A 167 8.44 7.51 0.84
C ARG A 167 9.26 7.09 -0.37
N THR A 168 9.01 7.72 -1.50
CA THR A 168 9.72 7.46 -2.75
C THR A 168 11.08 8.14 -2.73
N ILE A 169 12.17 7.35 -2.79
CA ILE A 169 13.55 7.86 -2.78
C ILE A 169 13.94 8.49 -4.11
N ASN A 170 13.50 7.92 -5.24
CA ASN A 170 13.79 8.38 -6.58
C ASN A 170 12.72 9.30 -7.20
N MET A 171 11.93 10.00 -6.35
CA MET A 171 10.81 10.85 -6.78
C MET A 171 11.20 11.91 -7.82
N GLN A 172 12.47 12.37 -7.81
CA GLN A 172 12.95 13.41 -8.71
C GLN A 172 13.58 12.86 -10.00
N LYS A 173 13.63 11.55 -10.19
CA LYS A 173 14.31 10.91 -11.32
C LYS A 173 13.65 11.24 -12.67
N ASN A 174 12.32 11.16 -12.73
CA ASN A 174 11.53 11.50 -13.92
C ASN A 174 10.08 11.83 -13.55
N SER A 175 9.26 12.16 -14.56
CA SER A 175 7.85 12.53 -14.36
C SER A 175 7.03 11.38 -13.77
N LEU A 176 7.27 10.13 -14.19
CA LEU A 176 6.54 8.96 -13.70
C LEU A 176 6.84 8.73 -12.22
N THR A 177 8.11 8.68 -11.80
CA THR A 177 8.49 8.49 -10.40
C THR A 177 7.97 9.62 -9.50
N ARG A 178 7.91 10.83 -10.02
CA ARG A 178 7.31 11.97 -9.30
C ARG A 178 5.81 11.78 -9.09
N MET A 179 5.09 11.38 -10.13
CA MET A 179 3.64 11.13 -10.03
C MET A 179 3.34 9.97 -9.08
N ILE A 180 4.13 8.90 -9.11
CA ILE A 180 4.02 7.79 -8.16
C ILE A 180 4.24 8.27 -6.72
N GLY A 181 5.28 9.07 -6.47
CA GLY A 181 5.52 9.63 -5.14
C GLY A 181 4.36 10.49 -4.63
N LEU A 182 3.74 11.30 -5.51
CA LEU A 182 2.54 12.09 -5.17
C LEU A 182 1.33 11.17 -4.89
N GLU A 183 1.13 10.12 -5.68
CA GLU A 183 0.11 9.09 -5.44
C GLU A 183 0.26 8.47 -4.05
N PHE A 184 1.47 8.06 -3.68
CA PHE A 184 1.75 7.49 -2.36
C PHE A 184 1.45 8.47 -1.22
N MET A 185 1.82 9.75 -1.36
CA MET A 185 1.52 10.76 -0.35
C MET A 185 -0.01 10.89 -0.13
N VAL A 186 -0.79 10.94 -1.21
CA VAL A 186 -2.26 11.01 -1.15
C VAL A 186 -2.83 9.73 -0.55
N PHE A 187 -2.40 8.56 -1.03
CA PHE A 187 -2.85 7.26 -0.50
C PHE A 187 -2.63 7.16 1.01
N GLN A 188 -1.46 7.51 1.49
CA GLN A 188 -1.12 7.42 2.91
C GLN A 188 -1.86 8.46 3.77
N LEU A 189 -2.16 9.64 3.20
CA LEU A 189 -2.96 10.63 3.90
C LEU A 189 -4.42 10.16 4.04
N LEU A 190 -5.05 9.75 2.95
CA LEU A 190 -6.47 9.41 2.93
C LEU A 190 -6.70 7.98 3.42
N MET A 191 -6.04 7.01 2.77
CA MET A 191 -6.36 5.59 2.91
C MET A 191 -5.68 4.93 4.12
N GLN A 192 -4.62 5.53 4.65
CA GLN A 192 -4.02 5.09 5.91
C GLN A 192 -4.46 5.99 7.05
N SER A 193 -4.00 7.25 7.08
CA SER A 193 -4.25 8.17 8.20
C SER A 193 -5.72 8.53 8.37
N GLY A 194 -6.44 8.85 7.27
CA GLY A 194 -7.86 9.22 7.30
C GLY A 194 -8.75 8.08 7.75
N ARG A 195 -8.57 6.88 7.20
CA ARG A 195 -9.33 5.69 7.61
C ARG A 195 -9.00 5.27 9.04
N TRP A 196 -7.76 5.37 9.45
CA TRP A 196 -7.38 5.08 10.82
C TRP A 196 -8.11 6.00 11.82
N LEU A 197 -8.15 7.30 11.56
CA LEU A 197 -8.84 8.23 12.46
C LEU A 197 -10.34 7.93 12.56
N LEU A 198 -11.01 7.73 11.43
CA LEU A 198 -12.47 7.58 11.37
C LEU A 198 -12.95 6.19 11.78
N PHE A 199 -12.22 5.15 11.36
CA PHE A 199 -12.73 3.77 11.42
C PHE A 199 -11.82 2.82 12.18
N ARG A 200 -10.63 3.25 12.63
CA ARG A 200 -9.58 2.38 13.18
C ARG A 200 -9.17 1.26 12.21
N LEU A 201 -9.20 1.57 10.93
CA LEU A 201 -8.84 0.67 9.82
C LEU A 201 -7.52 1.10 9.18
N GLY A 202 -6.41 0.60 9.71
CA GLY A 202 -5.13 0.57 8.99
C GLY A 202 -5.01 -0.72 8.18
N THR A 203 -4.14 -0.70 7.16
CA THR A 203 -3.88 -1.84 6.28
C THR A 203 -2.38 -1.94 6.06
N TYR A 204 -1.80 -3.13 6.12
CA TYR A 204 -0.41 -3.34 5.74
C TYR A 204 -0.21 -3.05 4.25
N THR A 205 0.98 -2.59 3.91
CA THR A 205 1.36 -2.15 2.56
C THR A 205 2.58 -2.89 2.03
N GLY A 206 2.82 -4.10 2.54
CA GLY A 206 3.90 -4.99 2.11
C GLY A 206 5.24 -4.71 2.77
N THR A 207 5.46 -3.51 3.26
CA THR A 207 6.71 -3.07 3.89
C THR A 207 6.46 -2.10 5.04
N ASN A 208 7.49 -1.79 5.84
CA ASN A 208 7.40 -0.96 7.05
C ASN A 208 6.19 -1.35 7.92
N MET A 209 6.01 -2.64 8.08
CA MET A 209 4.91 -3.22 8.81
C MET A 209 5.43 -4.14 9.92
N LEU A 210 4.82 -4.01 11.10
CA LEU A 210 5.10 -4.82 12.28
C LEU A 210 3.87 -5.63 12.63
N VAL A 211 4.05 -6.89 12.98
CA VAL A 211 2.99 -7.78 13.46
C VAL A 211 3.45 -8.60 14.66
N ARG A 212 2.58 -8.81 15.64
CA ARG A 212 2.83 -9.70 16.78
C ARG A 212 2.94 -11.14 16.29
N ARG A 213 3.99 -11.85 16.71
CA ARG A 213 4.15 -13.27 16.38
C ARG A 213 2.96 -14.12 16.86
N SER A 214 2.40 -13.81 18.02
CA SER A 214 1.19 -14.48 18.53
C SER A 214 0.00 -14.35 17.60
N VAL A 215 -0.22 -13.16 17.02
CA VAL A 215 -1.29 -12.93 16.05
C VAL A 215 -1.00 -13.68 14.74
N LEU A 216 0.24 -13.68 14.23
CA LEU A 216 0.61 -14.49 13.06
C LEU A 216 0.34 -15.99 13.29
N ALA A 217 0.68 -16.50 14.46
CA ALA A 217 0.44 -17.89 14.81
C ALA A 217 -1.07 -18.20 14.86
N GLU A 218 -1.88 -17.29 15.44
CA GLU A 218 -3.34 -17.45 15.54
C GLU A 218 -4.02 -17.50 14.16
N ILE A 219 -3.57 -16.66 13.22
CA ILE A 219 -4.16 -16.57 11.89
C ILE A 219 -3.49 -17.51 10.86
N GLY A 220 -2.44 -18.25 11.22
CA GLY A 220 -1.76 -19.22 10.36
C GLY A 220 -0.76 -18.63 9.37
N GLY A 221 -0.15 -17.48 9.67
CA GLY A 221 0.88 -16.83 8.82
C GLY A 221 0.32 -16.13 7.59
N TRP A 222 1.15 -15.91 6.58
CA TRP A 222 0.75 -15.33 5.28
C TRP A 222 0.11 -16.39 4.39
N ASP A 223 -0.91 -15.98 3.60
CA ASP A 223 -1.48 -16.82 2.55
C ASP A 223 -0.52 -16.86 1.35
N GLU A 224 0.09 -18.03 1.11
CA GLU A 224 1.11 -18.21 0.07
C GLU A 224 0.55 -18.10 -1.36
N HIS A 225 -0.78 -18.14 -1.52
CA HIS A 225 -1.45 -17.95 -2.80
C HIS A 225 -1.87 -16.49 -3.06
N ALA A 226 -1.74 -15.62 -2.08
CA ALA A 226 -2.10 -14.21 -2.23
C ALA A 226 -1.00 -13.41 -2.94
N LEU A 227 -1.35 -12.71 -4.02
CA LEU A 227 -0.44 -11.79 -4.74
C LEU A 227 -0.29 -10.43 -4.04
N ALA A 228 -1.23 -10.08 -3.15
CA ALA A 228 -1.19 -8.95 -2.23
C ALA A 228 -1.34 -9.53 -0.81
N GLU A 229 -0.29 -10.19 -0.35
CA GLU A 229 -0.25 -10.94 0.90
C GLU A 229 -0.45 -10.07 2.14
N ASP A 230 -0.07 -8.81 2.04
CA ASP A 230 -0.21 -7.77 3.04
C ASP A 230 -1.67 -7.33 3.25
N THR A 231 -2.36 -7.09 2.16
CA THR A 231 -3.79 -6.73 2.17
C THR A 231 -4.63 -7.90 2.66
N GLU A 232 -4.35 -9.11 2.19
CA GLU A 232 -5.04 -10.34 2.61
C GLU A 232 -4.80 -10.61 4.12
N LEU A 233 -3.57 -10.49 4.59
CA LEU A 233 -3.22 -10.61 6.01
C LEU A 233 -3.98 -9.59 6.86
N SER A 234 -4.05 -8.34 6.40
CA SER A 234 -4.78 -7.26 7.10
C SER A 234 -6.25 -7.61 7.28
N MET A 235 -6.89 -8.21 6.27
CA MET A 235 -8.30 -8.61 6.35
C MET A 235 -8.53 -9.74 7.34
N ARG A 236 -7.63 -10.75 7.40
CA ARG A 236 -7.72 -11.82 8.43
C ARG A 236 -7.50 -11.28 9.83
N ILE A 237 -6.60 -10.34 10.02
CA ILE A 237 -6.37 -9.66 11.31
C ILE A 237 -7.64 -8.93 11.76
N VAL A 238 -8.26 -8.14 10.87
CA VAL A 238 -9.49 -7.39 11.19
C VAL A 238 -10.66 -8.32 11.47
N SER A 239 -10.79 -9.46 10.77
CA SER A 239 -11.87 -10.43 11.03
C SER A 239 -11.78 -11.08 12.41
N ARG A 240 -10.60 -11.13 13.01
CA ARG A 240 -10.37 -11.62 14.38
C ARG A 240 -10.56 -10.53 15.45
N GLY A 241 -10.95 -9.31 15.06
CA GLY A 241 -11.22 -8.19 15.97
C GLY A 241 -9.97 -7.40 16.40
N PHE A 242 -8.81 -7.69 15.83
CA PHE A 242 -7.61 -6.88 15.98
C PHE A 242 -7.66 -5.63 15.11
N VAL A 243 -6.79 -4.69 15.42
CA VAL A 243 -6.60 -3.45 14.62
C VAL A 243 -5.13 -3.26 14.25
N ILE A 244 -4.89 -2.51 13.19
CA ILE A 244 -3.55 -2.17 12.69
C ILE A 244 -3.37 -0.65 12.76
N PRO A 245 -2.79 -0.09 13.85
CA PRO A 245 -2.50 1.32 13.95
C PRO A 245 -1.59 1.83 12.83
N VAL A 246 -1.87 3.06 12.38
CA VAL A 246 -1.04 3.78 11.41
C VAL A 246 -0.12 4.73 12.17
N VAL A 247 1.18 4.66 11.89
CA VAL A 247 2.25 5.45 12.53
C VAL A 247 2.95 6.33 11.49
N PRO A 248 2.44 7.55 11.24
CA PRO A 248 3.00 8.42 10.20
C PRO A 248 4.46 8.82 10.40
N SER A 249 4.95 8.79 11.65
CA SER A 249 6.33 9.12 12.02
C SER A 249 7.33 7.98 11.77
N SER A 250 6.88 6.73 11.66
CA SER A 250 7.72 5.60 11.25
C SER A 250 7.90 5.61 9.73
N ILE A 251 9.07 6.04 9.25
CA ILE A 251 9.30 6.31 7.83
C ILE A 251 10.34 5.34 7.27
N THR A 252 10.04 4.78 6.10
CA THR A 252 11.00 4.10 5.24
C THR A 252 11.00 4.73 3.85
N TYR A 253 12.10 4.55 3.11
CA TYR A 253 12.24 5.01 1.74
C TYR A 253 12.39 3.80 0.81
N GLU A 254 11.74 3.84 -0.38
CA GLU A 254 11.85 2.79 -1.39
C GLU A 254 11.98 3.37 -2.79
N GLN A 255 12.42 2.54 -3.74
CA GLN A 255 12.50 2.91 -5.16
C GLN A 255 11.21 2.59 -5.89
N GLU A 256 10.72 3.57 -6.67
CA GLU A 256 9.56 3.38 -7.54
C GLU A 256 9.96 3.07 -8.99
N PRO A 257 9.07 2.41 -9.77
CA PRO A 257 9.30 2.12 -11.18
C PRO A 257 9.67 3.36 -12.00
N GLU A 258 10.79 3.28 -12.72
CA GLU A 258 11.25 4.38 -13.57
C GLU A 258 10.69 4.34 -14.99
N THR A 259 10.06 3.23 -15.39
CA THR A 259 9.47 3.04 -16.71
C THR A 259 8.01 2.61 -16.64
N LEU A 260 7.23 3.06 -17.63
CA LEU A 260 5.81 2.74 -17.71
C LEU A 260 5.54 1.21 -17.79
N GLY A 261 6.40 0.47 -18.50
CA GLY A 261 6.24 -0.99 -18.60
C GLY A 261 6.40 -1.71 -17.26
N VAL A 262 7.36 -1.28 -16.42
CA VAL A 262 7.54 -1.81 -15.06
C VAL A 262 6.37 -1.42 -14.17
N TRP A 263 5.93 -0.17 -14.26
CA TRP A 263 4.77 0.33 -13.52
C TRP A 263 3.49 -0.46 -13.84
N ILE A 264 3.20 -0.70 -15.14
CA ILE A 264 2.03 -1.49 -15.56
C ILE A 264 2.09 -2.91 -14.95
N ARG A 265 3.23 -3.59 -14.99
CA ARG A 265 3.36 -4.93 -14.41
C ARG A 265 3.11 -4.92 -12.89
N GLN A 266 3.73 -3.99 -12.17
CA GLN A 266 3.58 -3.87 -10.72
C GLN A 266 2.12 -3.59 -10.33
N ARG A 267 1.47 -2.59 -10.96
CA ARG A 267 0.08 -2.22 -10.65
C ARG A 267 -0.93 -3.29 -11.09
N SER A 268 -0.70 -3.97 -12.21
CA SER A 268 -1.49 -5.15 -12.61
C SER A 268 -1.45 -6.25 -11.56
N ARG A 269 -0.27 -6.54 -11.00
CA ARG A 269 -0.12 -7.52 -9.92
C ARG A 269 -0.91 -7.10 -8.67
N TRP A 270 -0.85 -5.83 -8.26
CA TRP A 270 -1.61 -5.31 -7.13
C TRP A 270 -3.12 -5.42 -7.35
N LEU A 271 -3.60 -5.03 -8.52
CA LEU A 271 -5.03 -5.16 -8.87
C LEU A 271 -5.50 -6.62 -8.77
N ARG A 272 -4.75 -7.56 -9.34
CA ARG A 272 -5.10 -9.00 -9.24
C ARG A 272 -5.10 -9.50 -7.81
N GLY A 273 -4.11 -9.10 -7.01
CA GLY A 273 -4.04 -9.45 -5.60
C GLY A 273 -5.23 -8.91 -4.79
N ASN A 274 -5.61 -7.66 -5.03
CA ASN A 274 -6.79 -7.07 -4.40
C ASN A 274 -8.10 -7.76 -4.82
N LEU A 275 -8.22 -8.15 -6.09
CA LEU A 275 -9.37 -8.90 -6.59
C LEU A 275 -9.46 -10.30 -5.97
N TYR A 276 -8.32 -10.98 -5.81
CA TYR A 276 -8.24 -12.25 -5.08
C TYR A 276 -8.74 -12.07 -3.65
N THR A 277 -8.26 -11.05 -2.95
CA THR A 277 -8.66 -10.75 -1.57
C THR A 277 -10.16 -10.45 -1.47
N ILE A 278 -10.71 -9.64 -2.36
CA ILE A 278 -12.16 -9.36 -2.42
C ILE A 278 -12.96 -10.64 -2.66
N SER A 279 -12.51 -11.47 -3.62
CA SER A 279 -13.18 -12.75 -3.92
C SER A 279 -13.18 -13.68 -2.70
N LYS A 280 -12.06 -13.76 -1.98
CA LYS A 280 -11.93 -14.55 -0.75
C LYS A 280 -12.88 -14.05 0.34
N LEU A 281 -12.91 -12.73 0.59
CA LEU A 281 -13.81 -12.09 1.55
C LEU A 281 -15.29 -12.32 1.23
N VAL A 282 -15.67 -12.31 -0.06
CA VAL A 282 -17.05 -12.56 -0.49
C VAL A 282 -17.43 -14.04 -0.33
N LYS A 283 -16.50 -14.97 -0.56
CA LYS A 283 -16.75 -16.41 -0.49
C LYS A 283 -16.72 -16.96 0.93
N ASP A 284 -15.87 -16.41 1.80
CA ASP A 284 -15.66 -16.89 3.16
C ASP A 284 -16.48 -16.06 4.17
N PRO A 285 -17.54 -16.65 4.77
CA PRO A 285 -18.34 -15.98 5.79
C PRO A 285 -17.54 -15.54 7.01
N ASP A 286 -16.52 -16.30 7.41
CA ASP A 286 -15.72 -16.02 8.59
C ASP A 286 -14.87 -14.75 8.45
N LEU A 287 -14.54 -14.37 7.22
CA LEU A 287 -13.84 -13.15 6.92
C LEU A 287 -14.75 -11.90 6.88
N ARG A 288 -16.07 -12.07 6.84
CA ARG A 288 -17.04 -10.95 6.77
C ARG A 288 -17.40 -10.35 8.14
N HIS A 289 -16.74 -10.77 9.20
CA HIS A 289 -16.94 -10.24 10.54
C HIS A 289 -16.24 -8.89 10.77
N GLY A 290 -16.72 -8.17 11.79
CA GLY A 290 -16.15 -6.89 12.19
C GLY A 290 -16.26 -5.83 11.11
N GLN A 291 -15.16 -5.09 10.89
CA GLN A 291 -15.12 -3.98 9.95
C GLN A 291 -14.75 -4.38 8.52
N ASN A 292 -14.61 -5.68 8.23
CA ASN A 292 -14.23 -6.15 6.90
C ASN A 292 -15.27 -5.84 5.81
N LEU A 293 -16.56 -5.77 6.16
CA LEU A 293 -17.58 -5.33 5.21
C LEU A 293 -17.28 -3.90 4.72
N LEU A 294 -16.88 -3.01 5.63
CA LEU A 294 -16.47 -1.65 5.27
C LEU A 294 -15.21 -1.65 4.40
N ASN A 295 -14.23 -2.53 4.69
CA ASN A 295 -13.04 -2.73 3.86
C ASN A 295 -13.42 -3.16 2.42
N ILE A 296 -14.32 -4.14 2.27
CA ILE A 296 -14.82 -4.60 0.96
C ILE A 296 -15.45 -3.43 0.20
N VAL A 297 -16.37 -2.72 0.84
CA VAL A 297 -17.05 -1.56 0.22
C VAL A 297 -16.03 -0.51 -0.23
N GLN A 298 -15.04 -0.20 0.60
CA GLN A 298 -14.01 0.78 0.27
C GLN A 298 -13.12 0.31 -0.89
N MET A 299 -12.69 -0.95 -0.91
CA MET A 299 -11.89 -1.50 -2.01
C MET A 299 -12.68 -1.50 -3.33
N LEU A 300 -13.95 -1.93 -3.31
CA LEU A 300 -14.83 -1.89 -4.48
C LEU A 300 -15.06 -0.45 -4.95
N THR A 301 -15.25 0.49 -4.02
CA THR A 301 -15.46 1.89 -4.34
C THR A 301 -14.22 2.50 -5.01
N ILE A 302 -13.03 2.26 -4.49
CA ILE A 302 -11.79 2.85 -5.02
C ILE A 302 -11.44 2.28 -6.38
N TYR A 303 -11.40 0.94 -6.52
CA TYR A 303 -10.90 0.32 -7.75
C TYR A 303 -11.93 0.21 -8.87
N TYR A 304 -13.21 0.16 -8.56
CA TYR A 304 -14.24 -0.05 -9.57
C TYR A 304 -15.19 1.13 -9.71
N ALA A 305 -15.83 1.55 -8.63
CA ALA A 305 -16.83 2.62 -8.70
C ALA A 305 -16.18 3.96 -9.07
N PHE A 306 -15.07 4.31 -8.44
CA PHE A 306 -14.37 5.57 -8.74
C PHE A 306 -13.84 5.60 -10.17
N MET A 307 -13.20 4.53 -10.64
CA MET A 307 -12.69 4.48 -12.01
C MET A 307 -13.81 4.46 -13.06
N ALA A 308 -14.92 3.75 -12.80
CA ALA A 308 -16.09 3.76 -13.66
C ALA A 308 -16.72 5.16 -13.74
N LEU A 309 -16.83 5.86 -12.62
CA LEU A 309 -17.38 7.21 -12.55
C LEU A 309 -16.45 8.24 -13.19
N LEU A 310 -15.14 8.09 -13.03
CA LEU A 310 -14.15 8.94 -13.69
C LEU A 310 -14.24 8.79 -15.21
N LEU A 311 -14.26 7.56 -15.72
CA LEU A 311 -14.43 7.28 -17.14
C LEU A 311 -15.76 7.87 -17.67
N PHE A 312 -16.85 7.67 -16.93
CA PHE A 312 -18.16 8.24 -17.29
C PHE A 312 -18.09 9.77 -17.36
N SER A 313 -17.49 10.40 -16.37
CA SER A 313 -17.31 11.87 -16.30
C SER A 313 -16.50 12.40 -17.49
N ASP A 314 -15.38 11.74 -17.82
CA ASP A 314 -14.52 12.15 -18.94
C ASP A 314 -15.21 11.99 -20.30
N VAL A 315 -15.87 10.85 -20.54
CA VAL A 315 -16.66 10.63 -21.77
C VAL A 315 -17.75 11.67 -21.89
N TRP A 316 -18.47 11.95 -20.80
CA TRP A 316 -19.52 12.95 -20.77
C TRP A 316 -19.02 14.36 -21.08
N PHE A 317 -17.89 14.73 -20.49
CA PHE A 317 -17.25 16.01 -20.74
C PHE A 317 -16.87 16.18 -22.22
N VAL A 318 -16.25 15.16 -22.83
CA VAL A 318 -15.87 15.19 -24.25
C VAL A 318 -17.09 15.29 -25.16
N LEU A 319 -18.15 14.49 -24.92
CA LEU A 319 -19.38 14.53 -25.71
C LEU A 319 -20.13 15.85 -25.56
N GLY A 320 -20.06 16.48 -24.39
CA GLY A 320 -20.59 17.82 -24.15
C GLY A 320 -19.84 18.90 -24.91
N LEU A 321 -18.49 18.85 -24.94
CA LEU A 321 -17.66 19.76 -25.72
C LEU A 321 -17.93 19.66 -27.23
N LEU A 322 -18.17 18.44 -27.72
CA LEU A 322 -18.48 18.20 -29.14
C LEU A 322 -19.92 18.55 -29.52
N GLY A 323 -20.75 19.01 -28.56
CA GLY A 323 -22.17 19.36 -28.80
C GLY A 323 -23.05 18.16 -29.17
N ILE A 324 -22.57 16.93 -28.99
CA ILE A 324 -23.33 15.71 -29.33
C ILE A 324 -24.45 15.46 -28.30
N LEU A 325 -24.21 15.83 -27.05
CA LEU A 325 -25.17 15.71 -25.96
C LEU A 325 -25.78 17.07 -25.63
N GLN A 326 -26.93 17.35 -26.16
CA GLN A 326 -27.76 18.51 -25.76
C GLN A 326 -28.68 18.08 -24.60
N ILE A 327 -28.17 18.11 -23.37
CA ILE A 327 -28.98 17.80 -22.20
C ILE A 327 -29.09 19.04 -21.32
N HIS A 328 -30.29 19.29 -20.79
CA HIS A 328 -30.57 20.38 -19.84
C HIS A 328 -29.72 20.32 -18.55
N PHE A 329 -28.94 19.26 -18.37
CA PHE A 329 -28.02 19.04 -17.24
C PHE A 329 -26.53 19.30 -17.56
N THR A 330 -26.19 19.84 -18.72
CA THR A 330 -24.79 20.03 -19.14
C THR A 330 -24.03 20.93 -18.17
N ILE A 331 -24.63 22.03 -17.71
CA ILE A 331 -23.99 22.98 -16.78
C ILE A 331 -23.68 22.34 -15.41
N PRO A 332 -24.65 21.68 -14.73
CA PRO A 332 -24.36 20.98 -13.46
C PRO A 332 -23.27 19.93 -13.57
N LEU A 333 -23.19 19.19 -14.66
CA LEU A 333 -22.17 18.17 -14.87
C LEU A 333 -20.79 18.78 -15.15
N LEU A 334 -20.70 19.90 -15.85
CA LEU A 334 -19.43 20.63 -16.01
C LEU A 334 -18.94 21.18 -14.67
N ILE A 335 -19.84 21.73 -13.84
CA ILE A 335 -19.50 22.19 -12.49
C ILE A 335 -18.94 21.03 -11.68
N LEU A 336 -19.63 19.87 -11.67
CA LEU A 336 -19.19 18.66 -10.96
C LEU A 336 -17.80 18.21 -11.43
N TRP A 337 -17.53 18.26 -12.73
CA TRP A 337 -16.23 17.93 -13.29
C TRP A 337 -15.15 18.89 -12.80
N PHE A 338 -15.39 20.21 -12.85
CA PHE A 338 -14.45 21.21 -12.32
C PHE A 338 -14.20 21.03 -10.83
N GLU A 339 -15.23 20.78 -10.03
CA GLU A 339 -15.08 20.52 -8.59
C GLU A 339 -14.23 19.28 -8.33
N THR A 340 -14.39 18.20 -9.12
CA THR A 340 -13.56 17.00 -9.00
C THR A 340 -12.08 17.31 -9.22
N VAL A 341 -11.75 18.07 -10.27
CA VAL A 341 -10.36 18.48 -10.56
C VAL A 341 -9.79 19.32 -9.40
N TRP A 342 -10.57 20.27 -8.87
CA TRP A 342 -10.14 21.12 -7.76
C TRP A 342 -9.94 20.33 -6.46
N ILE A 343 -10.85 19.41 -6.14
CA ILE A 343 -10.75 18.55 -4.95
C ILE A 343 -9.54 17.63 -5.09
N TYR A 344 -9.32 17.04 -6.24
CA TYR A 344 -8.14 16.22 -6.51
C TYR A 344 -6.85 17.04 -6.32
N ALA A 345 -6.78 18.24 -6.88
CA ALA A 345 -5.62 19.13 -6.70
C ALA A 345 -5.45 19.52 -5.22
N ALA A 346 -6.52 19.83 -4.51
CA ALA A 346 -6.49 20.16 -3.09
C ALA A 346 -5.98 18.99 -2.22
N GLN A 347 -6.34 17.75 -2.56
CA GLN A 347 -5.83 16.56 -1.87
C GLN A 347 -4.32 16.39 -2.05
N ILE A 348 -3.78 16.65 -3.26
CA ILE A 348 -2.34 16.63 -3.52
C ILE A 348 -1.63 17.73 -2.74
N VAL A 349 -2.20 18.94 -2.73
CA VAL A 349 -1.65 20.03 -1.92
C VAL A 349 -1.64 19.63 -0.44
N ALA A 350 -2.75 19.13 0.08
CA ALA A 350 -2.85 18.68 1.47
C ALA A 350 -1.82 17.59 1.80
N ALA A 351 -1.66 16.60 0.92
CA ALA A 351 -0.71 15.51 1.10
C ALA A 351 0.74 16.02 1.06
N THR A 352 1.10 16.85 0.07
CA THR A 352 2.46 17.40 -0.06
C THR A 352 2.81 18.36 1.09
N VAL A 353 1.86 19.14 1.59
CA VAL A 353 2.05 20.00 2.77
C VAL A 353 2.27 19.14 4.02
N SER A 354 1.45 18.10 4.22
CA SER A 354 1.58 17.22 5.39
C SER A 354 2.90 16.44 5.42
N GLU A 355 3.48 16.16 4.25
CA GLU A 355 4.78 15.49 4.09
C GLU A 355 5.97 16.46 3.99
N ARG A 356 5.74 17.77 4.10
CA ARG A 356 6.75 18.84 3.91
C ARG A 356 7.43 18.78 2.53
N GLN A 357 6.69 18.33 1.53
CA GLN A 357 7.13 18.18 0.13
C GLN A 357 6.40 19.17 -0.81
N ALA A 358 5.70 20.17 -0.26
CA ALA A 358 5.01 21.18 -1.04
C ALA A 358 6.02 22.02 -1.84
N SER A 359 5.88 21.99 -3.17
CA SER A 359 6.66 22.82 -4.10
C SER A 359 5.79 23.14 -5.31
N PHE A 360 6.12 24.22 -6.01
CA PHE A 360 5.42 24.58 -7.25
C PHE A 360 5.43 23.41 -8.26
N THR A 361 6.56 22.73 -8.40
CA THR A 361 6.69 21.59 -9.30
C THR A 361 5.77 20.44 -8.89
N ASN A 362 5.72 20.07 -7.61
CA ASN A 362 4.87 18.98 -7.14
C ASN A 362 3.37 19.32 -7.29
N ILE A 363 2.98 20.56 -7.05
CA ILE A 363 1.60 21.03 -7.26
C ILE A 363 1.24 20.98 -8.75
N LEU A 364 2.13 21.48 -9.63
CA LEU A 364 1.91 21.43 -11.09
C LEU A 364 1.76 19.98 -11.58
N PHE A 365 2.67 19.09 -11.19
CA PHE A 365 2.55 17.67 -11.53
C PHE A 365 1.28 17.05 -10.96
N GLY A 366 0.89 17.45 -9.76
CA GLY A 366 -0.37 17.00 -9.15
C GLY A 366 -1.60 17.37 -9.99
N VAL A 367 -1.69 18.57 -10.51
CA VAL A 367 -2.77 18.96 -11.42
C VAL A 367 -2.70 18.17 -12.74
N LEU A 368 -1.50 18.01 -13.30
CA LEU A 368 -1.31 17.24 -14.54
C LEU A 368 -1.63 15.75 -14.38
N MET A 369 -1.46 15.19 -13.19
CA MET A 369 -1.77 13.78 -12.90
C MET A 369 -3.23 13.43 -13.19
N TYR A 370 -4.16 14.33 -12.96
CA TYR A 370 -5.58 14.10 -13.26
C TYR A 370 -5.78 13.73 -14.74
N PHE A 371 -5.11 14.46 -15.64
CA PHE A 371 -5.27 14.30 -17.10
C PHE A 371 -4.34 13.25 -17.72
N THR A 372 -3.39 12.74 -16.97
CA THR A 372 -2.35 11.83 -17.49
C THR A 372 -2.27 10.54 -16.69
N TYR A 373 -1.72 10.60 -15.48
CA TYR A 373 -1.44 9.44 -14.64
C TYR A 373 -2.71 8.70 -14.18
N SER A 374 -3.76 9.44 -13.80
CA SER A 374 -5.04 8.85 -13.39
C SER A 374 -5.69 8.09 -14.53
N GLN A 375 -5.49 8.50 -15.79
CA GLN A 375 -6.01 7.81 -16.97
C GLN A 375 -5.34 6.44 -17.18
N LEU A 376 -4.08 6.28 -16.77
CA LEU A 376 -3.41 4.98 -16.80
C LEU A 376 -4.07 3.96 -15.88
N TRP A 377 -4.63 4.40 -14.74
CA TRP A 377 -5.38 3.52 -13.84
C TRP A 377 -6.68 3.03 -14.48
N ILE A 378 -7.41 3.89 -15.23
CA ILE A 378 -8.59 3.47 -15.99
C ILE A 378 -8.23 2.35 -16.96
N TYR A 379 -7.15 2.56 -17.74
CA TYR A 379 -6.65 1.54 -18.67
C TYR A 379 -6.34 0.21 -17.95
N LEU A 380 -5.66 0.28 -16.79
CA LEU A 380 -5.32 -0.91 -16.02
C LEU A 380 -6.53 -1.67 -15.49
N VAL A 381 -7.51 -0.95 -14.93
CA VAL A 381 -8.74 -1.57 -14.40
C VAL A 381 -9.50 -2.27 -15.53
N ILE A 382 -9.65 -1.62 -16.67
CA ILE A 382 -10.30 -2.21 -17.85
C ILE A 382 -9.54 -3.44 -18.33
N LYS A 383 -8.23 -3.33 -18.50
CA LYS A 383 -7.35 -4.43 -18.92
C LYS A 383 -7.47 -5.65 -18.01
N GLU A 384 -7.35 -5.45 -16.69
CA GLU A 384 -7.38 -6.55 -15.72
C GLU A 384 -8.78 -7.14 -15.58
N TYR A 385 -9.84 -6.35 -15.74
CA TYR A 385 -11.22 -6.85 -15.79
C TYR A 385 -11.43 -7.79 -16.98
N PHE A 386 -11.00 -7.40 -18.20
CA PHE A 386 -11.07 -8.27 -19.37
C PHE A 386 -10.18 -9.52 -19.23
N PHE A 387 -9.00 -9.37 -18.65
CA PHE A 387 -8.13 -10.52 -18.37
C PHE A 387 -8.84 -11.54 -17.46
N GLN A 388 -9.53 -11.10 -16.43
CA GLN A 388 -10.27 -12.00 -15.52
C GLN A 388 -11.46 -12.69 -16.19
N LEU A 389 -12.18 -12.00 -17.08
CA LEU A 389 -13.28 -12.61 -17.83
C LEU A 389 -12.81 -13.72 -18.76
N THR A 390 -11.61 -13.59 -19.33
CA THR A 390 -11.07 -14.53 -20.29
C THR A 390 -10.25 -15.68 -19.66
N HIS A 391 -9.68 -15.45 -18.49
CA HIS A 391 -8.85 -16.41 -17.77
C HIS A 391 -9.45 -16.63 -16.38
N HIS A 392 -10.09 -17.78 -16.14
CA HIS A 392 -10.59 -18.12 -14.80
C HIS A 392 -9.44 -18.06 -13.79
N VAL A 393 -9.41 -17.03 -12.96
CA VAL A 393 -8.30 -16.63 -12.06
C VAL A 393 -7.94 -17.69 -11.00
N GLN A 394 -8.69 -18.79 -10.92
CA GLN A 394 -8.52 -19.81 -9.88
C GLN A 394 -7.27 -20.70 -10.04
N ASN A 395 -6.54 -20.63 -11.16
CA ASN A 395 -5.42 -21.53 -11.46
C ASN A 395 -4.10 -20.85 -11.89
N VAL A 396 -3.95 -19.54 -11.69
CA VAL A 396 -2.66 -18.90 -11.95
C VAL A 396 -1.82 -19.02 -10.69
N GLU A 397 -0.81 -19.88 -10.70
CA GLU A 397 0.20 -19.90 -9.62
C GLU A 397 0.77 -18.49 -9.46
N PRO A 398 0.88 -17.99 -8.22
CA PRO A 398 1.49 -16.70 -7.96
C PRO A 398 2.95 -16.73 -8.46
N VAL A 399 3.23 -16.03 -9.54
CA VAL A 399 4.60 -15.81 -10.00
C VAL A 399 5.09 -14.55 -9.29
N TRP A 400 6.18 -14.66 -8.55
CA TRP A 400 6.90 -13.50 -8.02
C TRP A 400 7.52 -12.73 -9.18
N ASP A 401 6.69 -11.89 -9.81
CA ASP A 401 7.14 -10.96 -10.86
C ASP A 401 7.83 -9.79 -10.17
N LYS A 402 9.16 -9.87 -10.14
CA LYS A 402 10.01 -8.87 -9.51
C LYS A 402 9.87 -7.54 -10.23
N THR A 403 9.68 -6.45 -9.47
CA THR A 403 9.85 -5.09 -9.98
C THR A 403 11.35 -4.81 -10.16
N PRO A 404 11.88 -4.62 -11.38
CA PRO A 404 13.28 -4.25 -11.57
C PRO A 404 13.61 -2.96 -10.82
N ARG A 405 14.71 -3.00 -10.05
CA ARG A 405 15.27 -1.85 -9.32
C ARG A 405 16.54 -1.38 -10.03
N PHE A 406 16.87 -0.08 -9.93
CA PHE A 406 17.96 0.54 -10.68
C PHE A 406 18.95 1.24 -9.73
#